data_e8c0eba5dc55695a05cf9e2c5f72e8f6
#
_entry.id   e8c0eba5dc55695a05cf9e2c5f72e8f6
#
_cell.length_a   1.000
_cell.length_b   1.000
_cell.length_c   1.000
_cell.angle_alpha   90.00
_cell.angle_beta   90.00
_cell.angle_gamma   90.00
#
_symmetry.space_group_name_H-M   'P 1'
#
loop_
_entity.id
_entity.type
_entity.pdbx_description
1 polymer ?
#
loop_
_entity_poly.entity_id
_entity_poly.type
_entity_poly.pdbx_seq_one_letter_code
_entity_poly.pdbx_strand_id
1 'polypeptide(L)'
;SQGYVNGNVSGDHVVYTSSGLPAEFSREQPFGFHSVMLSAAWLKSEGEVALIESWLGEQLISSDQVTLSALTPLHYAPMLKAVTRVRLSTKHYWQMVLDDLVLTR
;
A
#
# COMPACT_ATOMS: atom_id res chain seq x y z
N SER A 1 14.32 5.45 1.68
CA SER A 1 13.63 4.59 2.61
C SER A 1 12.73 3.62 1.88
N GLN A 2 12.60 2.47 2.42
CA GLN A 2 11.76 1.43 1.84
C GLN A 2 10.62 1.12 2.77
N GLY A 3 9.47 0.95 2.23
CA GLY A 3 8.40 0.37 2.97
C GLY A 3 8.73 -1.08 3.25
N TYR A 4 8.18 -1.61 4.30
CA TYR A 4 8.25 -3.04 4.50
C TYR A 4 6.90 -3.58 4.88
N VAL A 5 6.70 -4.82 4.54
CA VAL A 5 5.45 -5.51 4.81
C VAL A 5 5.60 -6.23 6.14
N ASN A 6 4.76 -5.84 7.08
CA ASN A 6 4.77 -6.40 8.41
C ASN A 6 3.62 -7.37 8.50
N GLY A 7 3.83 -8.60 8.02
CA GLY A 7 2.79 -9.53 8.25
C GLY A 7 2.69 -10.69 7.31
N ASN A 8 2.67 -11.82 7.92
CA ASN A 8 2.24 -13.03 7.29
C ASN A 8 0.75 -13.18 7.50
N VAL A 9 0.09 -13.58 6.46
CA VAL A 9 -1.29 -13.92 6.55
C VAL A 9 -1.35 -15.43 6.64
N SER A 10 -1.38 -15.94 7.88
CA SER A 10 -1.70 -17.35 8.10
C SER A 10 -0.85 -18.36 7.39
N GLY A 11 0.44 -18.27 7.54
CA GLY A 11 1.32 -19.25 6.95
C GLY A 11 1.57 -19.05 5.48
N ASP A 12 0.79 -18.21 4.83
CA ASP A 12 1.03 -17.84 3.45
C ASP A 12 1.70 -16.48 3.38
N HIS A 13 2.57 -16.33 2.42
CA HIS A 13 3.29 -15.08 2.26
C HIS A 13 2.61 -14.20 1.24
N VAL A 14 2.45 -12.94 1.59
CA VAL A 14 2.10 -11.92 0.63
C VAL A 14 3.39 -11.50 -0.04
N VAL A 15 3.41 -11.56 -1.36
CA VAL A 15 4.56 -11.11 -2.13
C VAL A 15 4.53 -9.59 -2.20
N TYR A 16 5.64 -8.97 -1.79
CA TYR A 16 5.78 -7.53 -1.85
C TYR A 16 6.91 -7.18 -2.80
N THR A 17 6.61 -6.32 -3.75
CA THR A 17 7.61 -5.84 -4.69
C THR A 17 7.67 -4.33 -4.65
N SER A 18 8.87 -3.79 -4.57
CA SER A 18 9.11 -2.37 -4.64
C SER A 18 10.54 -2.16 -5.11
N SER A 19 10.68 -1.39 -6.15
CA SER A 19 12.00 -1.01 -6.66
C SER A 19 12.01 0.49 -6.91
N GLY A 20 11.40 1.21 -6.00
CA GLY A 20 11.20 2.64 -6.13
C GLY A 20 9.95 3.00 -6.88
N LEU A 21 9.25 2.02 -7.46
CA LEU A 21 8.06 2.22 -8.27
C LEU A 21 7.30 0.96 -8.36
N PRO A 22 6.06 1.04 -8.68
CA PRO A 22 5.02 1.05 -7.67
C PRO A 22 5.24 -0.09 -6.70
N ALA A 23 4.80 0.09 -5.48
CA ALA A 23 4.79 -1.00 -4.51
C ALA A 23 3.57 -1.87 -4.78
N GLU A 24 3.75 -3.17 -4.71
CA GLU A 24 2.63 -4.07 -4.92
C GLU A 24 2.75 -5.25 -3.99
N PHE A 25 1.63 -5.62 -3.36
CA PHE A 25 1.58 -6.85 -2.60
C PHE A 25 0.37 -7.66 -3.04
N SER A 26 0.57 -8.96 -3.13
CA SER A 26 -0.42 -9.84 -3.73
C SER A 26 -0.31 -11.25 -3.18
N ARG A 27 -1.38 -12.00 -3.34
CA ARG A 27 -1.46 -13.40 -2.98
C ARG A 27 -2.58 -14.03 -3.80
N GLU A 28 -2.40 -15.31 -4.17
CA GLU A 28 -3.45 -16.02 -4.90
C GLU A 28 -4.74 -16.13 -4.10
N GLN A 29 -4.61 -16.50 -2.84
CA GLN A 29 -5.76 -16.58 -1.95
C GLN A 29 -6.14 -15.19 -1.47
N PRO A 30 -7.42 -14.83 -1.48
CA PRO A 30 -7.83 -13.52 -0.97
C PRO A 30 -7.40 -13.29 0.46
N PHE A 31 -7.12 -12.03 0.77
CA PHE A 31 -6.73 -11.60 2.10
C PHE A 31 -7.39 -10.25 2.38
N GLY A 32 -7.43 -9.88 3.65
CA GLY A 32 -7.95 -8.57 4.04
C GLY A 32 -6.85 -7.53 4.01
N PHE A 33 -7.17 -6.36 3.49
CA PHE A 33 -6.30 -5.19 3.55
C PHE A 33 -6.96 -4.20 4.49
N HIS A 34 -6.49 -4.19 5.74
CA HIS A 34 -7.11 -3.36 6.77
C HIS A 34 -6.58 -1.93 6.68
N SER A 35 -5.27 -1.75 6.79
CA SER A 35 -4.72 -0.41 6.89
C SER A 35 -3.21 -0.39 6.64
N VAL A 36 -2.71 0.81 6.40
CA VAL A 36 -1.28 1.07 6.25
C VAL A 36 -1.02 2.53 6.59
N MET A 37 0.16 2.81 7.12
CA MET A 37 0.63 4.18 7.30
C MET A 37 1.46 4.58 6.10
N LEU A 38 1.15 5.74 5.52
CA LEU A 38 1.80 6.22 4.31
C LEU A 38 2.38 7.59 4.56
N SER A 39 3.59 7.82 4.07
CA SER A 39 4.19 9.14 4.10
C SER A 39 5.08 9.34 2.88
N ALA A 40 5.36 10.61 2.57
CA ALA A 40 6.35 10.93 1.57
C ALA A 40 7.73 10.66 2.15
N ALA A 41 8.66 10.18 1.30
CA ALA A 41 9.97 9.76 1.79
C ALA A 41 10.90 10.93 2.11
N TRP A 42 10.67 12.07 1.46
CA TRP A 42 11.58 13.22 1.57
C TRP A 42 10.78 14.50 1.73
N LEU A 43 11.38 15.50 2.38
CA LEU A 43 10.75 16.81 2.47
C LEU A 43 10.45 17.40 1.10
N LYS A 44 11.28 17.11 0.11
CA LYS A 44 11.05 17.57 -1.25
C LYS A 44 9.80 16.98 -1.87
N SER A 45 9.32 15.85 -1.36
CA SER A 45 8.13 15.20 -1.88
C SER A 45 6.89 15.49 -1.06
N GLU A 46 6.94 16.51 -0.21
CA GLU A 46 5.78 16.96 0.52
C GLU A 46 4.66 17.29 -0.46
N GLY A 47 3.47 16.76 -0.22
CA GLY A 47 2.34 16.95 -1.11
C GLY A 47 2.26 15.98 -2.27
N GLU A 48 3.14 14.97 -2.30
CA GLU A 48 3.06 13.92 -3.32
C GLU A 48 1.72 13.21 -3.23
N VAL A 49 1.21 12.80 -4.38
CA VAL A 49 -0.06 12.12 -4.47
C VAL A 49 0.19 10.64 -4.69
N ALA A 50 -0.42 9.82 -3.85
CA ALA A 50 -0.36 8.37 -3.99
C ALA A 50 -1.70 7.86 -4.49
N LEU A 51 -1.63 6.88 -5.40
CA LEU A 51 -2.79 6.16 -5.89
C LEU A 51 -2.74 4.77 -5.30
N ILE A 52 -3.82 4.38 -4.63
CA ILE A 52 -3.93 3.06 -4.02
C ILE A 52 -5.07 2.33 -4.71
N GLU A 53 -4.73 1.23 -5.37
CA GLU A 53 -5.69 0.42 -6.11
C GLU A 53 -5.70 -0.98 -5.54
N SER A 54 -6.88 -1.53 -5.34
CA SER A 54 -7.04 -2.87 -4.76
C SER A 54 -7.96 -3.70 -5.62
N TRP A 55 -7.54 -4.92 -5.92
CA TRP A 55 -8.28 -5.84 -6.79
C TRP A 55 -8.60 -7.14 -6.08
N LEU A 56 -9.72 -7.72 -6.47
CA LEU A 56 -10.04 -9.11 -6.19
C LEU A 56 -10.06 -9.83 -7.55
N GLY A 57 -9.03 -10.63 -7.82
CA GLY A 57 -8.84 -11.16 -9.15
C GLY A 57 -8.63 -10.03 -10.14
N GLU A 58 -9.45 -9.98 -11.17
CA GLU A 58 -9.38 -8.91 -12.17
C GLU A 58 -10.33 -7.76 -11.89
N GLN A 59 -11.07 -7.83 -10.80
CA GLN A 59 -12.04 -6.81 -10.46
C GLN A 59 -11.42 -5.76 -9.56
N LEU A 60 -11.47 -4.51 -9.99
CA LEU A 60 -11.04 -3.38 -9.17
C LEU A 60 -12.08 -3.17 -8.07
N ILE A 61 -11.65 -3.32 -6.83
CA ILE A 61 -12.53 -3.19 -5.66
C ILE A 61 -12.49 -1.77 -5.13
N SER A 62 -11.32 -1.15 -5.15
CA SER A 62 -11.13 0.15 -4.52
C SER A 62 -10.03 0.90 -5.23
N SER A 63 -10.21 2.21 -5.38
CA SER A 63 -9.21 3.10 -5.97
C SER A 63 -9.31 4.44 -5.27
N ASP A 64 -8.22 4.83 -4.61
CA ASP A 64 -8.17 6.07 -3.84
C ASP A 64 -6.92 6.85 -4.16
N GLN A 65 -7.05 8.17 -4.14
CA GLN A 65 -5.90 9.07 -4.20
C GLN A 65 -5.78 9.79 -2.88
N VAL A 66 -4.55 9.86 -2.36
CA VAL A 66 -4.29 10.54 -1.10
C VAL A 66 -3.07 11.44 -1.26
N THR A 67 -3.03 12.50 -0.49
CA THR A 67 -1.89 13.42 -0.47
C THR A 67 -0.99 13.05 0.69
N LEU A 68 0.28 12.85 0.39
CA LEU A 68 1.26 12.41 1.37
C LEU A 68 2.01 13.59 1.97
N SER A 69 2.43 13.41 3.21
CA SER A 69 3.31 14.35 3.89
C SER A 69 4.57 13.62 4.35
N ALA A 70 5.70 14.31 4.28
CA ALA A 70 6.94 13.80 4.86
C ALA A 70 7.00 14.07 6.36
N LEU A 71 6.10 14.90 6.87
CA LEU A 71 6.10 15.32 8.28
C LEU A 71 5.07 14.57 9.10
N THR A 72 3.96 14.19 8.50
CA THR A 72 2.84 13.56 9.21
C THR A 72 2.37 12.35 8.42
N PRO A 73 2.57 11.14 8.93
CA PRO A 73 2.07 9.95 8.25
C PRO A 73 0.54 9.96 8.14
N LEU A 74 0.05 9.45 7.04
CA LEU A 74 -1.37 9.29 6.79
C LEU A 74 -1.78 7.86 7.12
N HIS A 75 -2.81 7.72 7.94
CA HIS A 75 -3.37 6.41 8.21
C HIS A 75 -4.45 6.11 7.16
N TYR A 76 -4.11 5.23 6.23
CA TYR A 76 -5.04 4.79 5.20
C TYR A 76 -5.65 3.46 5.63
N ALA A 77 -6.95 3.46 5.87
CA ALA A 77 -7.65 2.31 6.43
C ALA A 77 -8.88 1.97 5.59
N PRO A 78 -8.69 1.33 4.43
CA PRO A 78 -9.82 0.98 3.58
C PRO A 78 -10.64 -0.17 4.12
N MET A 79 -10.08 -0.96 5.02
CA MET A 79 -10.76 -2.05 5.72
C MET A 79 -11.43 -3.02 4.76
N LEU A 80 -10.70 -3.41 3.72
CA LEU A 80 -11.20 -4.31 2.69
C LEU A 80 -11.09 -5.76 3.17
N LYS A 81 -12.17 -6.51 3.01
CA LYS A 81 -12.23 -7.87 3.56
C LYS A 81 -11.56 -8.90 2.67
N ALA A 82 -11.58 -8.69 1.37
CA ALA A 82 -11.05 -9.68 0.43
C ALA A 82 -10.48 -9.01 -0.79
N VAL A 83 -9.18 -9.09 -0.93
CA VAL A 83 -8.45 -8.62 -2.12
C VAL A 83 -7.36 -9.64 -2.44
N THR A 84 -6.88 -9.64 -3.66
CA THR A 84 -5.76 -10.48 -4.06
C THR A 84 -4.54 -9.67 -4.43
N ARG A 85 -4.71 -8.37 -4.68
CA ARG A 85 -3.62 -7.50 -5.08
C ARG A 85 -3.90 -6.07 -4.66
N VAL A 86 -2.88 -5.41 -4.14
CA VAL A 86 -2.90 -3.99 -3.83
C VAL A 86 -1.69 -3.34 -4.45
N ARG A 87 -1.89 -2.25 -5.16
CA ARG A 87 -0.82 -1.51 -5.81
C ARG A 87 -0.84 -0.07 -5.34
N LEU A 88 0.33 0.40 -4.92
CA LEU A 88 0.51 1.78 -4.47
C LEU A 88 1.53 2.43 -5.39
N SER A 89 1.15 3.54 -5.98
CA SER A 89 2.02 4.29 -6.89
C SER A 89 1.95 5.77 -6.54
N THR A 90 2.95 6.52 -7.00
CA THR A 90 2.98 7.95 -6.78
C THR A 90 2.93 8.67 -8.12
N LYS A 91 2.34 9.84 -8.10
CA LYS A 91 2.12 10.62 -9.32
C LYS A 91 3.42 11.09 -9.95
N HIS A 92 4.41 11.41 -9.13
CA HIS A 92 5.68 11.96 -9.60
C HIS A 92 6.84 10.97 -9.46
N TYR A 93 6.52 9.70 -9.19
CA TYR A 93 7.50 8.61 -9.05
C TYR A 93 8.49 8.83 -7.91
N TRP A 94 8.14 9.66 -6.95
CA TRP A 94 8.95 9.81 -5.76
C TRP A 94 8.64 8.68 -4.80
N GLN A 95 9.61 8.32 -3.98
CA GLN A 95 9.43 7.23 -3.05
C GLN A 95 8.43 7.62 -1.97
N MET A 96 7.64 6.64 -1.57
CA MET A 96 6.82 6.77 -0.39
C MET A 96 7.25 5.72 0.62
N VAL A 97 6.93 5.98 1.87
CA VAL A 97 7.20 5.06 2.95
C VAL A 97 5.89 4.39 3.34
N LEU A 98 5.92 3.06 3.37
CA LEU A 98 4.82 2.26 3.89
C LEU A 98 5.25 1.70 5.23
N ASP A 99 4.39 1.81 6.22
CA ASP A 99 4.67 1.29 7.55
C ASP A 99 3.40 0.75 8.18
N ASP A 100 3.55 -0.12 9.14
CA ASP A 100 2.42 -0.67 9.89
C ASP A 100 1.32 -1.23 8.98
N LEU A 101 1.72 -2.03 8.01
CA LEU A 101 0.77 -2.68 7.12
C LEU A 101 0.02 -3.75 7.90
N VAL A 102 -1.31 -3.64 7.94
CA VAL A 102 -2.17 -4.59 8.64
C VAL A 102 -2.99 -5.35 7.63
N LEU A 103 -2.68 -6.62 7.51
CA LEU A 103 -3.42 -7.55 6.65
C LEU A 103 -4.15 -8.55 7.53
N THR A 104 -5.25 -9.07 7.01
CA THR A 104 -6.03 -10.09 7.72
C THR A 104 -6.30 -11.25 6.77
N ARG A 105 -6.80 -12.32 7.35
CA ARG A 105 -7.18 -13.48 6.53
C ARG A 105 -8.47 -13.25 5.80
#